data_025e7d4dcc4f520c032df8e31050204e
#
_entry.id   025e7d4dcc4f520c032df8e31050204e
#
_cell.length_a   1.000
_cell.length_b   1.000
_cell.length_c   1.000
_cell.angle_alpha   90.00
_cell.angle_beta   90.00
_cell.angle_gamma   90.00
#
_symmetry.space_group_name_H-M   'P 1'
#
loop_
_entity.id
_entity.type
_entity.pdbx_description
1 polymer ?
#
loop_
_entity_poly.entity_id
_entity_poly.type
_entity_poly.pdbx_seq_one_letter_code
_entity_poly.pdbx_strand_id
1 'polypeptide(L)'
;DDFESLYPDIFRSSNITRCKLQMMRTSPQPERWRLGPTVAAGLTLRHYDSFRNCKSLSAYSNRIAKESPEFDQWGIHVLASQNGAGEILIGDSHEYDWQPSIFDQPIIDKLILNYLKSFLVVPCLEITQRWHGVYAKLPRQSEFVAYPDTEVTIVNGVGGAGMTTAFGLAEETFNQ
;
A
#
# COMPACT_ATOMS: atom_id res chain seq x y z
N ASP A 1 12.22 -9.48 -0.92
CA ASP A 1 12.98 -8.28 -1.17
C ASP A 1 14.22 -8.17 -0.31
N ASP A 2 15.30 -8.80 -0.68
CA ASP A 2 16.56 -8.61 0.02
C ASP A 2 17.48 -7.72 -0.82
N PHE A 3 17.49 -6.43 -0.47
CA PHE A 3 18.35 -5.44 -1.14
C PHE A 3 19.82 -5.53 -0.71
N GLU A 4 20.16 -6.42 0.21
CA GLU A 4 21.46 -6.40 0.87
C GLU A 4 22.34 -7.57 0.50
N SER A 5 21.80 -8.72 0.09
CA SER A 5 22.57 -9.92 -0.17
C SER A 5 22.92 -10.14 -1.63
N LEU A 6 22.00 -9.86 -2.56
CA LEU A 6 22.22 -10.03 -4.00
C LEU A 6 22.24 -8.69 -4.71
N TYR A 7 23.34 -8.38 -5.40
CA TYR A 7 23.50 -7.14 -6.18
C TYR A 7 23.24 -5.84 -5.40
N PRO A 8 23.79 -5.67 -4.18
CA PRO A 8 23.45 -4.54 -3.30
C PRO A 8 23.74 -3.17 -3.93
N ASP A 9 24.79 -3.06 -4.75
CA ASP A 9 25.17 -1.78 -5.39
C ASP A 9 24.15 -1.34 -6.44
N ILE A 10 23.50 -2.30 -7.13
CA ILE A 10 22.44 -2.02 -8.08
C ILE A 10 21.22 -1.45 -7.36
N PHE A 11 20.81 -2.06 -6.26
CA PHE A 11 19.71 -1.56 -5.45
C PHE A 11 20.00 -0.20 -4.80
N ARG A 12 21.20 0.02 -4.28
CA ARG A 12 21.62 1.32 -3.72
C ARG A 12 21.57 2.45 -4.74
N SER A 13 21.93 2.16 -6.01
CA SER A 13 21.90 3.16 -7.09
C SER A 13 20.51 3.42 -7.65
N SER A 14 19.54 2.56 -7.41
CA SER A 14 18.21 2.60 -8.03
C SER A 14 17.21 3.56 -7.36
N ASN A 15 17.51 4.09 -6.18
CA ASN A 15 16.57 4.82 -5.32
C ASN A 15 15.36 3.99 -4.83
N ILE A 16 15.41 2.67 -4.94
CA ILE A 16 14.42 1.79 -4.31
C ILE A 16 14.47 2.00 -2.80
N THR A 17 13.29 2.03 -2.18
CA THR A 17 13.13 2.06 -0.73
C THR A 17 12.14 0.99 -0.29
N ARG A 18 12.03 0.74 1.00
CA ARG A 18 10.96 -0.09 1.57
C ARG A 18 9.78 0.78 1.95
N CYS A 19 8.60 0.25 1.72
CA CYS A 19 7.35 0.78 2.23
C CYS A 19 6.82 -0.17 3.29
N LYS A 20 6.71 0.29 4.53
CA LYS A 20 6.02 -0.41 5.61
C LYS A 20 4.58 0.09 5.68
N LEU A 21 3.64 -0.82 5.82
CA LEU A 21 2.22 -0.52 5.97
C LEU A 21 1.59 -1.33 7.10
N GLN A 22 0.74 -0.70 7.90
CA GLN A 22 0.00 -1.37 8.96
C GLN A 22 -1.39 -1.78 8.46
N MET A 23 -1.78 -3.00 8.84
CA MET A 23 -3.02 -3.65 8.46
C MET A 23 -3.74 -4.21 9.67
N MET A 24 -5.05 -4.33 9.56
CA MET A 24 -5.91 -4.92 10.59
C MET A 24 -6.91 -5.90 9.99
N ARG A 25 -7.41 -6.80 10.82
CA ARG A 25 -8.48 -7.73 10.48
C ARG A 25 -9.51 -7.78 11.60
N THR A 26 -10.79 -7.77 11.21
CA THR A 26 -11.91 -7.86 12.15
C THR A 26 -12.26 -9.31 12.49
N SER A 27 -13.12 -9.50 13.49
CA SER A 27 -13.95 -10.70 13.61
C SER A 27 -14.82 -10.90 12.35
N PRO A 28 -15.28 -12.13 12.06
CA PRO A 28 -16.26 -12.38 11.00
C PRO A 28 -17.51 -11.50 11.15
N GLN A 29 -17.97 -10.99 10.02
CA GLN A 29 -19.23 -10.23 9.98
C GLN A 29 -20.47 -11.16 10.07
N PRO A 30 -21.65 -10.64 10.46
CA PRO A 30 -22.86 -11.42 10.48
C PRO A 30 -23.09 -12.15 9.15
N GLU A 31 -23.54 -13.39 9.19
CA GLU A 31 -23.59 -14.33 8.05
C GLU A 31 -24.27 -13.76 6.78
N ARG A 32 -25.26 -12.90 6.95
CA ARG A 32 -26.00 -12.28 5.83
C ARG A 32 -25.40 -10.96 5.34
N TRP A 33 -24.40 -10.43 6.03
CA TRP A 33 -23.78 -9.18 5.64
C TRP A 33 -22.62 -9.42 4.67
N ARG A 34 -22.55 -8.64 3.61
CA ARG A 34 -21.46 -8.69 2.63
C ARG A 34 -21.04 -7.27 2.28
N LEU A 35 -19.72 -7.05 2.27
CA LEU A 35 -19.14 -5.80 1.78
C LEU A 35 -19.31 -5.68 0.25
N GLY A 36 -19.29 -6.81 -0.46
CA GLY A 36 -19.26 -6.84 -1.91
C GLY A 36 -17.84 -6.59 -2.46
N PRO A 37 -17.67 -5.65 -3.39
CA PRO A 37 -16.34 -5.35 -3.93
C PRO A 37 -15.45 -4.69 -2.86
N THR A 38 -14.14 -4.71 -3.08
CA THR A 38 -13.18 -3.92 -2.28
C THR A 38 -13.55 -2.45 -2.37
N VAL A 39 -13.62 -1.79 -1.22
CA VAL A 39 -13.91 -0.36 -1.11
C VAL A 39 -12.60 0.40 -0.93
N ALA A 40 -12.32 1.35 -1.81
CA ALA A 40 -11.19 2.26 -1.72
C ALA A 40 -11.70 3.67 -1.38
N ALA A 41 -11.23 4.24 -0.29
CA ALA A 41 -11.67 5.57 0.15
C ALA A 41 -11.00 6.72 -0.63
N GLY A 42 -11.51 7.93 -0.48
CA GLY A 42 -11.07 9.10 -1.23
C GLY A 42 -9.56 9.44 -1.10
N LEU A 43 -8.95 9.19 0.07
CA LEU A 43 -7.50 9.40 0.25
C LEU A 43 -6.66 8.54 -0.70
N THR A 44 -7.18 7.39 -1.15
CA THR A 44 -6.54 6.50 -2.11
C THR A 44 -6.26 7.19 -3.46
N LEU A 45 -7.08 8.15 -3.87
CA LEU A 45 -6.87 8.94 -5.10
C LEU A 45 -5.55 9.73 -5.07
N ARG A 46 -5.06 10.10 -3.90
CA ARG A 46 -3.80 10.83 -3.71
C ARG A 46 -2.58 9.91 -3.76
N HIS A 47 -2.79 8.63 -3.53
CA HIS A 47 -1.73 7.63 -3.45
C HIS A 47 -1.29 7.12 -4.83
N TYR A 48 -2.23 6.92 -5.75
CA TYR A 48 -1.93 6.36 -7.07
C TYR A 48 -1.64 7.42 -8.12
N ASP A 49 -0.51 7.26 -8.80
CA ASP A 49 -0.01 8.18 -9.83
C ASP A 49 -0.96 8.32 -11.01
N SER A 50 -1.80 7.32 -11.29
CA SER A 50 -2.82 7.36 -12.34
C SER A 50 -3.82 8.52 -12.20
N PHE A 51 -4.00 9.05 -10.98
CA PHE A 51 -4.89 10.18 -10.72
C PHE A 51 -4.21 11.55 -10.78
N ARG A 52 -2.89 11.62 -10.98
CA ARG A 52 -2.12 12.89 -11.00
C ARG A 52 -2.64 13.92 -11.99
N ASN A 53 -3.22 13.47 -13.11
CA ASN A 53 -3.78 14.35 -14.14
C ASN A 53 -5.17 14.91 -13.78
N CYS A 54 -5.77 14.51 -12.66
CA CYS A 54 -7.05 15.04 -12.21
C CYS A 54 -6.88 16.46 -11.67
N LYS A 55 -7.48 17.45 -12.34
CA LYS A 55 -7.37 18.88 -11.98
C LYS A 55 -7.77 19.19 -10.53
N SER A 56 -8.73 18.44 -9.97
CA SER A 56 -9.21 18.63 -8.59
C SER A 56 -8.31 18.00 -7.53
N LEU A 57 -7.34 17.16 -7.92
CA LEU A 57 -6.52 16.42 -6.96
C LEU A 57 -5.65 17.33 -6.09
N SER A 58 -5.09 18.41 -6.67
CA SER A 58 -4.27 19.36 -5.91
C SER A 58 -5.08 20.11 -4.85
N ALA A 59 -6.28 20.55 -5.19
CA ALA A 59 -7.18 21.20 -4.24
C ALA A 59 -7.61 20.27 -3.11
N TYR A 60 -7.90 19.01 -3.45
CA TYR A 60 -8.20 17.96 -2.47
C TYR A 60 -7.02 17.69 -1.55
N SER A 61 -5.81 17.53 -2.09
CA SER A 61 -4.58 17.31 -1.32
C SER A 61 -4.27 18.46 -0.37
N ASN A 62 -4.40 19.71 -0.83
CA ASN A 62 -4.21 20.90 0.01
C ASN A 62 -5.23 20.98 1.15
N ARG A 63 -6.48 20.58 0.89
CA ARG A 63 -7.50 20.52 1.94
C ARG A 63 -7.13 19.48 3.01
N ILE A 64 -6.75 18.26 2.62
CA ILE A 64 -6.37 17.21 3.56
C ILE A 64 -5.14 17.61 4.36
N ALA A 65 -4.11 18.16 3.73
CA ALA A 65 -2.90 18.63 4.43
C ALA A 65 -3.21 19.69 5.50
N LYS A 66 -4.25 20.51 5.29
CA LYS A 66 -4.69 21.53 6.24
C LYS A 66 -5.60 20.98 7.33
N GLU A 67 -6.55 20.10 6.98
CA GLU A 67 -7.58 19.61 7.89
C GLU A 67 -7.12 18.40 8.73
N SER A 68 -6.22 17.58 8.18
CA SER A 68 -5.77 16.32 8.79
C SER A 68 -4.31 16.03 8.39
N PRO A 69 -3.34 16.85 8.82
CA PRO A 69 -1.93 16.72 8.43
C PRO A 69 -1.32 15.36 8.84
N GLU A 70 -1.87 14.72 9.85
CA GLU A 70 -1.46 13.38 10.29
C GLU A 70 -1.70 12.30 9.22
N PHE A 71 -2.66 12.51 8.31
CA PHE A 71 -2.85 11.57 7.19
C PHE A 71 -1.69 11.62 6.20
N ASP A 72 -1.08 12.78 6.02
CA ASP A 72 0.11 12.92 5.18
C ASP A 72 1.35 12.39 5.90
N GLN A 73 1.48 12.68 7.20
CA GLN A 73 2.59 12.22 8.02
C GLN A 73 2.75 10.69 7.97
N TRP A 74 1.64 9.96 8.02
CA TRP A 74 1.62 8.50 8.09
C TRP A 74 1.18 7.84 6.78
N GLY A 75 1.04 8.61 5.71
CA GLY A 75 0.62 8.11 4.41
C GLY A 75 -0.70 7.33 4.47
N ILE A 76 -1.69 7.83 5.23
CA ILE A 76 -2.95 7.14 5.43
C ILE A 76 -3.78 7.17 4.15
N HIS A 77 -4.13 5.99 3.67
CA HIS A 77 -5.25 5.78 2.76
C HIS A 77 -5.91 4.45 3.09
N VAL A 78 -7.23 4.35 3.00
CA VAL A 78 -7.92 3.20 3.54
C VAL A 78 -8.65 2.44 2.45
N LEU A 79 -8.33 1.14 2.39
CA LEU A 79 -9.09 0.14 1.65
C LEU A 79 -9.72 -0.83 2.65
N ALA A 80 -10.87 -1.37 2.28
CA ALA A 80 -11.53 -2.44 3.02
C ALA A 80 -11.94 -3.55 2.06
N SER A 81 -11.62 -4.79 2.39
CA SER A 81 -12.03 -5.97 1.63
C SER A 81 -12.54 -7.06 2.56
N GLN A 82 -13.45 -7.89 2.09
CA GLN A 82 -13.98 -9.02 2.86
C GLN A 82 -13.41 -10.32 2.33
N ASN A 83 -12.87 -11.16 3.20
CA ASN A 83 -12.38 -12.49 2.84
C ASN A 83 -13.47 -13.57 2.89
N GLY A 84 -13.12 -14.80 2.49
CA GLY A 84 -14.06 -15.95 2.47
C GLY A 84 -14.57 -16.37 3.85
N ALA A 85 -13.87 -16.01 4.94
CA ALA A 85 -14.30 -16.24 6.32
C ALA A 85 -15.27 -15.16 6.84
N GLY A 86 -15.58 -14.14 6.04
CA GLY A 86 -16.44 -13.02 6.43
C GLY A 86 -15.73 -11.91 7.20
N GLU A 87 -14.43 -12.01 7.41
CA GLU A 87 -13.63 -11.01 8.12
C GLU A 87 -13.31 -9.82 7.19
N ILE A 88 -13.23 -8.60 7.74
CA ILE A 88 -12.83 -7.42 6.98
C ILE A 88 -11.35 -7.15 7.20
N LEU A 89 -10.60 -7.10 6.09
CA LEU A 89 -9.23 -6.61 6.07
C LEU A 89 -9.25 -5.11 5.82
N ILE A 90 -8.56 -4.36 6.67
CA ILE A 90 -8.58 -2.90 6.70
C ILE A 90 -7.14 -2.41 6.69
N GLY A 91 -6.80 -1.50 5.84
CA GLY A 91 -5.51 -0.82 5.78
C GLY A 91 -5.59 0.32 4.78
N ASP A 92 -4.55 1.08 4.63
CA ASP A 92 -3.25 0.96 5.26
C ASP A 92 -2.61 2.33 5.51
N SER A 93 -1.37 2.30 6.03
CA SER A 93 -0.45 3.43 6.13
C SER A 93 0.71 3.24 5.17
N HIS A 94 1.56 4.27 5.00
CA HIS A 94 2.78 4.17 4.20
C HIS A 94 3.93 4.90 4.89
N GLU A 95 4.85 4.13 5.44
CA GLU A 95 6.10 4.61 6.01
C GLU A 95 7.25 4.21 5.07
N TYR A 96 7.93 5.20 4.49
CA TYR A 96 9.01 4.96 3.51
C TYR A 96 10.36 5.14 4.18
N ASP A 97 11.16 4.08 4.21
CA ASP A 97 12.54 4.11 4.72
C ASP A 97 13.34 2.97 4.07
N TRP A 98 14.66 3.09 4.05
CA TRP A 98 15.56 1.99 3.70
C TRP A 98 15.48 0.86 4.75
N GLN A 99 15.36 1.23 6.01
CA GLN A 99 15.20 0.33 7.16
C GLN A 99 14.03 0.78 8.03
N PRO A 100 12.77 0.52 7.62
CA PRO A 100 11.61 0.94 8.38
C PRO A 100 11.58 0.28 9.76
N SER A 101 11.06 1.01 10.76
CA SER A 101 10.92 0.50 12.12
C SER A 101 10.17 -0.83 12.15
N ILE A 102 10.67 -1.79 12.93
CA ILE A 102 9.98 -3.06 13.18
C ILE A 102 8.75 -2.89 14.11
N PHE A 103 8.66 -1.75 14.80
CA PHE A 103 7.57 -1.48 15.73
C PHE A 103 6.40 -0.81 15.01
N ASP A 104 5.20 -1.28 15.32
CA ASP A 104 3.97 -0.66 14.84
C ASP A 104 3.56 0.51 15.73
N GLN A 105 2.90 1.49 15.11
CA GLN A 105 2.47 2.71 15.77
C GLN A 105 0.96 2.66 16.06
N PRO A 106 0.53 2.62 17.35
CA PRO A 106 -0.90 2.57 17.69
C PRO A 106 -1.71 3.76 17.18
N ILE A 107 -1.06 4.89 16.92
CA ILE A 107 -1.73 6.07 16.34
C ILE A 107 -2.20 5.80 14.90
N ILE A 108 -1.43 5.03 14.12
CA ILE A 108 -1.80 4.67 12.75
C ILE A 108 -3.10 3.87 12.72
N ASP A 109 -3.23 2.87 13.59
CA ASP A 109 -4.46 2.08 13.71
C ASP A 109 -5.68 2.96 14.01
N LYS A 110 -5.51 3.92 14.93
CA LYS A 110 -6.58 4.87 15.27
C LYS A 110 -6.98 5.74 14.07
N LEU A 111 -6.00 6.25 13.32
CA LEU A 111 -6.25 7.07 12.14
C LEU A 111 -6.98 6.28 11.06
N ILE A 112 -6.53 5.06 10.77
CA ILE A 112 -7.18 4.15 9.81
C ILE A 112 -8.63 3.88 10.21
N LEU A 113 -8.88 3.48 11.47
CA LEU A 113 -10.21 3.14 11.94
C LEU A 113 -11.15 4.37 11.99
N ASN A 114 -10.64 5.54 12.38
CA ASN A 114 -11.41 6.77 12.38
C ASN A 114 -11.81 7.18 10.96
N TYR A 115 -10.86 7.06 10.01
CA TYR A 115 -11.17 7.37 8.62
C TYR A 115 -12.13 6.34 8.01
N LEU A 116 -11.95 5.04 8.29
CA LEU A 116 -12.88 3.99 7.86
C LEU A 116 -14.32 4.33 8.25
N LYS A 117 -14.56 4.70 9.51
CA LYS A 117 -15.89 5.04 10.04
C LYS A 117 -16.55 6.22 9.35
N SER A 118 -15.80 7.07 8.67
CA SER A 118 -16.34 8.22 7.94
C SER A 118 -17.04 7.84 6.63
N PHE A 119 -16.80 6.66 6.08
CA PHE A 119 -17.35 6.24 4.79
C PHE A 119 -17.93 4.83 4.77
N LEU A 120 -17.66 3.99 5.78
CA LEU A 120 -18.10 2.60 5.80
C LEU A 120 -18.65 2.22 7.18
N VAL A 121 -19.87 1.66 7.19
CA VAL A 121 -20.47 1.06 8.38
C VAL A 121 -20.22 -0.42 8.36
N VAL A 122 -19.37 -0.90 9.29
CA VAL A 122 -19.06 -2.32 9.49
C VAL A 122 -19.81 -2.79 10.73
N PRO A 123 -20.69 -3.81 10.64
CA PRO A 123 -21.50 -4.27 11.76
C PRO A 123 -20.69 -4.73 12.97
N CYS A 124 -19.59 -5.44 12.74
CA CYS A 124 -18.66 -5.87 13.78
C CYS A 124 -17.25 -5.34 13.47
N LEU A 125 -16.82 -4.31 14.22
CA LEU A 125 -15.50 -3.68 14.06
C LEU A 125 -14.51 -4.11 15.16
N GLU A 126 -14.72 -5.29 15.73
CA GLU A 126 -13.78 -5.90 16.67
C GLU A 126 -12.50 -6.33 15.93
N ILE A 127 -11.37 -5.70 16.25
CA ILE A 127 -10.08 -6.02 15.63
C ILE A 127 -9.45 -7.23 16.33
N THR A 128 -9.34 -8.32 15.61
CA THR A 128 -8.77 -9.60 16.10
C THR A 128 -7.29 -9.73 15.82
N GLN A 129 -6.81 -9.12 14.72
CA GLN A 129 -5.40 -9.18 14.35
C GLN A 129 -4.89 -7.84 13.82
N ARG A 130 -3.59 -7.61 14.07
CA ARG A 130 -2.79 -6.50 13.55
C ARG A 130 -1.49 -7.05 13.03
N TRP A 131 -1.02 -6.51 11.93
CA TRP A 131 0.29 -6.83 11.38
C TRP A 131 0.79 -5.69 10.51
N HIS A 132 2.03 -5.75 10.13
CA HIS A 132 2.56 -4.90 9.06
C HIS A 132 3.09 -5.74 7.90
N GLY A 133 3.04 -5.17 6.72
CA GLY A 133 3.74 -5.66 5.53
C GLY A 133 4.88 -4.71 5.18
N VAL A 134 5.88 -5.25 4.51
CA VAL A 134 6.97 -4.46 3.93
C VAL A 134 7.18 -4.87 2.48
N TYR A 135 7.23 -3.90 1.58
CA TYR A 135 7.49 -4.17 0.17
C TYR A 135 8.40 -3.11 -0.45
N ALA A 136 9.03 -3.46 -1.57
CA ALA A 136 9.86 -2.55 -2.33
C ALA A 136 9.03 -1.49 -3.06
N LYS A 137 9.45 -0.23 -2.98
CA LYS A 137 8.84 0.89 -3.68
C LYS A 137 9.90 1.69 -4.44
N LEU A 138 9.67 1.90 -5.72
CA LEU A 138 10.45 2.82 -6.53
C LEU A 138 9.67 4.13 -6.71
N PRO A 139 10.19 5.26 -6.22
CA PRO A 139 9.51 6.55 -6.38
C PRO A 139 9.42 6.97 -7.84
N ARG A 140 8.23 7.35 -8.29
CA ARG A 140 7.97 7.93 -9.63
C ARG A 140 8.17 6.99 -10.82
N GLN A 141 8.35 5.70 -10.59
CA GLN A 141 8.46 4.68 -11.63
C GLN A 141 7.54 3.52 -11.29
N SER A 142 7.10 2.81 -12.32
CA SER A 142 6.18 1.66 -12.17
C SER A 142 6.91 0.39 -11.77
N GLU A 143 8.16 0.24 -12.22
CA GLU A 143 9.00 -0.95 -11.99
C GLU A 143 10.48 -0.60 -12.07
N PHE A 144 11.30 -1.49 -11.58
CA PHE A 144 12.74 -1.51 -11.70
C PHE A 144 13.15 -2.78 -12.44
N VAL A 145 13.79 -2.62 -13.60
CA VAL A 145 14.37 -3.73 -14.35
C VAL A 145 15.85 -3.45 -14.55
N ALA A 146 16.72 -4.43 -14.23
CA ALA A 146 18.15 -4.33 -14.42
C ALA A 146 18.74 -5.66 -14.88
N TYR A 147 19.83 -5.57 -15.63
CA TYR A 147 20.56 -6.71 -16.20
C TYR A 147 22.01 -6.68 -15.69
N PRO A 148 22.25 -7.12 -14.44
CA PRO A 148 23.55 -6.98 -13.79
C PRO A 148 24.64 -7.89 -14.38
N ASP A 149 24.25 -8.99 -14.97
CA ASP A 149 25.16 -9.99 -15.53
C ASP A 149 24.46 -10.74 -16.66
N THR A 150 25.22 -11.53 -17.43
CA THR A 150 24.67 -12.41 -18.44
C THR A 150 23.69 -13.39 -17.80
N GLU A 151 22.51 -13.55 -18.41
CA GLU A 151 21.45 -14.44 -17.94
C GLU A 151 20.83 -14.07 -16.57
N VAL A 152 21.13 -12.88 -16.03
CA VAL A 152 20.51 -12.38 -14.80
C VAL A 152 19.65 -11.16 -15.08
N THR A 153 18.38 -11.29 -14.76
CA THR A 153 17.40 -10.18 -14.83
C THR A 153 16.82 -9.92 -13.44
N ILE A 154 16.97 -8.69 -12.98
CA ILE A 154 16.33 -8.22 -11.74
C ILE A 154 15.05 -7.49 -12.11
N VAL A 155 13.92 -7.91 -11.57
CA VAL A 155 12.63 -7.21 -11.67
C VAL A 155 12.11 -6.94 -10.27
N ASN A 156 11.91 -5.66 -9.93
CA ASN A 156 11.51 -5.25 -8.57
C ASN A 156 10.77 -3.90 -8.60
N GLY A 157 10.42 -3.37 -7.44
CA GLY A 157 9.92 -2.01 -7.26
C GLY A 157 8.50 -1.75 -7.78
N VAL A 158 7.73 -2.78 -8.14
CA VAL A 158 6.35 -2.66 -8.67
C VAL A 158 5.34 -2.11 -7.65
N GLY A 159 5.76 -1.92 -6.40
CA GLY A 159 4.91 -1.36 -5.35
C GLY A 159 3.63 -2.17 -5.10
N GLY A 160 2.56 -1.48 -4.73
CA GLY A 160 1.26 -2.10 -4.43
C GLY A 160 0.53 -2.69 -5.65
N ALA A 161 1.01 -2.45 -6.88
CA ALA A 161 0.40 -2.98 -8.10
C ALA A 161 0.95 -4.36 -8.52
N GLY A 162 1.97 -4.88 -7.83
CA GLY A 162 2.71 -6.07 -8.23
C GLY A 162 1.86 -7.29 -8.52
N MET A 163 0.88 -7.61 -7.68
CA MET A 163 0.01 -8.77 -7.91
C MET A 163 -0.85 -8.64 -9.19
N THR A 164 -1.21 -7.42 -9.54
CA THR A 164 -2.04 -7.15 -10.73
C THR A 164 -1.21 -7.17 -12.01
N THR A 165 0.01 -6.65 -11.96
CA THR A 165 0.83 -6.39 -13.15
C THR A 165 1.89 -7.46 -13.42
N ALA A 166 2.18 -8.35 -12.46
CA ALA A 166 3.32 -9.27 -12.50
C ALA A 166 3.38 -10.12 -13.78
N PHE A 167 2.26 -10.66 -14.25
CA PHE A 167 2.24 -11.53 -15.44
C PHE A 167 2.55 -10.73 -16.72
N GLY A 168 1.93 -9.56 -16.89
CA GLY A 168 2.20 -8.69 -18.04
C GLY A 168 3.64 -8.15 -18.01
N LEU A 169 4.14 -7.77 -16.86
CA LEU A 169 5.54 -7.31 -16.70
C LEU A 169 6.53 -8.43 -17.02
N ALA A 170 6.28 -9.66 -16.59
CA ALA A 170 7.11 -10.80 -16.94
C ALA A 170 7.13 -11.04 -18.45
N GLU A 171 5.96 -11.01 -19.10
CA GLU A 171 5.87 -11.14 -20.55
C GLU A 171 6.64 -10.02 -21.27
N GLU A 172 6.47 -8.79 -20.87
CA GLU A 172 7.18 -7.65 -21.45
C GLU A 172 8.70 -7.74 -21.25
N THR A 173 9.14 -8.19 -20.07
CA THR A 173 10.56 -8.28 -19.72
C THR A 173 11.30 -9.37 -20.52
N PHE A 174 10.66 -10.51 -20.78
CA PHE A 174 11.31 -11.68 -21.38
C PHE A 174 10.98 -11.92 -22.86
N ASN A 175 10.11 -11.14 -23.46
CA ASN A 175 9.79 -11.19 -24.89
C ASN A 175 10.49 -10.07 -25.71
N GLN A 176 11.50 -9.41 -25.14
CA GLN A 176 12.30 -8.39 -25.84
C GLN A 176 13.40 -9.00 -26.68
#